data_820476c1d829dbb1d7b41974c8a319cf
#
_entry.id   820476c1d829dbb1d7b41974c8a319cf
#
_cell.length_a   1.000
_cell.length_b   1.000
_cell.length_c   1.000
_cell.angle_alpha   90.00
_cell.angle_beta   90.00
_cell.angle_gamma   90.00
#
_symmetry.space_group_name_H-M   'P 1'
#
loop_
_entity.id
_entity.type
_entity.pdbx_description
1 polymer ?
#
loop_
_entity_poly.entity_id
_entity_poly.type
_entity_poly.pdbx_seq_one_letter_code
_entity_poly.pdbx_strand_id
1 'polypeptide(L)'
;MAHTFGDVELVPFPFTDQSGAKKRPAVIVSSKGYNTSRRDLVVMAITSQVRAPLGFGEALVTDWQPAGLIKLSVLKPVFATIEQRLVVRTIGV
;
A
#
# COMPACT_ATOMS: atom_id res chain seq x y z
N MET A 1 7.74 11.94 12.20
CA MET A 1 6.71 10.93 12.29
C MET A 1 7.15 9.68 11.58
N ALA A 2 7.11 8.56 12.23
CA ALA A 2 7.62 7.34 11.63
C ALA A 2 6.52 6.62 10.86
N HIS A 3 6.85 6.18 9.66
CA HIS A 3 6.05 5.25 8.90
C HIS A 3 6.58 3.85 9.19
N THR A 4 5.70 2.91 9.50
CA THR A 4 6.08 1.62 10.05
C THR A 4 5.70 0.51 9.08
N PHE A 5 6.57 -0.51 8.97
CA PHE A 5 6.25 -1.72 8.22
C PHE A 5 4.87 -2.24 8.63
N GLY A 6 4.04 -2.52 7.65
CA GLY A 6 2.70 -3.03 7.86
C GLY A 6 1.61 -1.97 7.96
N ASP A 7 1.98 -0.69 8.10
CA ASP A 7 0.98 0.38 8.08
C ASP A 7 0.36 0.48 6.69
N VAL A 8 -0.94 0.76 6.66
CA VAL A 8 -1.67 1.00 5.42
C VAL A 8 -1.79 2.50 5.23
N GLU A 9 -1.30 2.99 4.09
CA GLU A 9 -1.21 4.41 3.79
C GLU A 9 -2.00 4.71 2.53
N LEU A 10 -2.59 5.90 2.48
CA LEU A 10 -3.18 6.41 1.24
C LEU A 10 -2.10 7.18 0.49
N VAL A 11 -1.74 6.69 -0.69
CA VAL A 11 -0.63 7.26 -1.47
C VAL A 11 -1.01 7.41 -2.94
N PRO A 12 -0.34 8.34 -3.67
CA PRO A 12 -0.49 8.42 -5.13
C PRO A 12 0.30 7.27 -5.76
N PHE A 13 -0.36 6.15 -6.01
CA PHE A 13 0.31 4.95 -6.52
C PHE A 13 0.50 5.05 -8.04
N PRO A 14 1.72 4.88 -8.54
CA PRO A 14 2.02 5.02 -9.98
C PRO A 14 1.68 3.73 -10.72
N PHE A 15 0.43 3.59 -11.13
CA PHE A 15 0.02 2.46 -11.96
C PHE A 15 0.55 2.60 -13.38
N THR A 16 0.61 1.48 -14.08
CA THR A 16 1.16 1.44 -15.44
C THR A 16 0.18 1.95 -16.51
N ASP A 17 -1.07 2.21 -16.14
CA ASP A 17 -2.02 2.76 -17.09
C ASP A 17 -1.72 4.23 -17.37
N GLN A 18 -2.39 4.79 -18.36
CA GLN A 18 -2.13 6.15 -18.83
C GLN A 18 -2.81 7.22 -17.99
N SER A 19 -3.53 6.85 -16.97
CA SER A 19 -4.32 7.80 -16.19
C SER A 19 -3.52 8.56 -15.14
N GLY A 20 -2.23 8.25 -15.00
CA GLY A 20 -1.38 8.89 -14.00
C GLY A 20 -1.55 8.25 -12.62
N ALA A 21 -1.00 8.90 -11.60
CA ALA A 21 -1.04 8.41 -10.24
C ALA A 21 -2.40 8.71 -9.61
N LYS A 22 -3.05 7.68 -9.08
CA LYS A 22 -4.29 7.83 -8.32
C LYS A 22 -4.01 7.53 -6.86
N LYS A 23 -4.75 8.17 -5.96
CA LYS A 23 -4.65 7.89 -4.54
C LYS A 23 -5.22 6.51 -4.24
N ARG A 24 -4.40 5.63 -3.71
CA ARG A 24 -4.76 4.24 -3.45
C ARG A 24 -4.22 3.81 -2.10
N PRO A 25 -4.89 2.88 -1.40
CA PRO A 25 -4.29 2.25 -0.24
C PRO A 25 -3.11 1.39 -0.66
N ALA A 26 -2.07 1.41 0.15
CA ALA A 26 -0.89 0.58 -0.03
C ALA A 26 -0.30 0.27 1.33
N VAL A 27 0.38 -0.86 1.45
CA VAL A 27 1.01 -1.26 2.71
C VAL A 27 2.49 -0.98 2.63
N ILE A 28 3.05 -0.45 3.72
CA ILE A 28 4.49 -0.20 3.83
C ILE A 28 5.19 -1.54 4.00
N VAL A 29 6.11 -1.86 3.10
CA VAL A 29 6.91 -3.08 3.17
C VAL A 29 8.38 -2.81 3.45
N SER A 30 8.81 -1.57 3.46
CA SER A 30 10.17 -1.21 3.82
C SER A 30 10.36 -1.23 5.33
N SER A 31 11.59 -1.56 5.76
CA SER A 31 11.92 -1.72 7.17
C SER A 31 11.98 -0.39 7.90
N LYS A 32 11.92 -0.45 9.23
CA LYS A 32 12.09 0.73 10.07
C LYS A 32 13.39 1.45 9.78
N GLY A 33 14.49 0.70 9.62
CA GLY A 33 15.78 1.29 9.29
C GLY A 33 15.76 2.05 7.98
N TYR A 34 15.15 1.47 6.95
CA TYR A 34 14.97 2.12 5.67
C TYR A 34 14.14 3.39 5.83
N ASN A 35 13.00 3.29 6.52
CA ASN A 35 12.03 4.39 6.63
C ASN A 35 12.59 5.58 7.41
N THR A 36 13.48 5.35 8.37
CA THR A 36 14.10 6.43 9.14
C THR A 36 15.33 7.02 8.49
N SER A 37 15.99 6.26 7.62
CA SER A 37 17.24 6.68 6.99
C SER A 37 17.05 7.33 5.63
N ARG A 38 15.89 7.12 5.00
CA ARG A 38 15.61 7.63 3.66
C ARG A 38 14.36 8.49 3.67
N ARG A 39 14.21 9.28 2.62
CA ARG A 39 13.03 10.15 2.44
C ARG A 39 11.88 9.45 1.75
N ASP A 40 12.07 8.19 1.35
CA ASP A 40 11.07 7.43 0.62
C ASP A 40 10.67 6.17 1.40
N LEU A 41 9.61 5.53 0.93
CA LEU A 41 9.06 4.29 1.45
C LEU A 41 8.87 3.35 0.29
N VAL A 42 9.03 2.05 0.54
CA VAL A 42 8.63 1.03 -0.43
C VAL A 42 7.26 0.51 0.00
N VAL A 43 6.32 0.54 -0.92
CA VAL A 43 4.93 0.15 -0.64
C VAL A 43 4.47 -0.89 -1.63
N MET A 44 3.47 -1.68 -1.23
CA MET A 44 2.86 -2.73 -2.03
C MET A 44 1.39 -2.39 -2.23
N ALA A 45 0.89 -2.55 -3.45
CA ALA A 45 -0.46 -2.12 -3.80
C ALA A 45 -1.54 -2.96 -3.14
N ILE A 46 -2.65 -2.32 -2.80
CA ILE A 46 -3.87 -2.96 -2.32
C ILE A 46 -5.00 -2.60 -3.26
N THR A 47 -5.81 -3.59 -3.65
CA THR A 47 -6.98 -3.36 -4.50
C THR A 47 -8.21 -4.00 -3.88
N SER A 48 -9.37 -3.35 -4.07
CA SER A 48 -10.65 -3.92 -3.68
C SER A 48 -11.26 -4.81 -4.77
N GLN A 49 -10.62 -4.91 -5.92
CA GLN A 49 -11.06 -5.81 -6.98
C GLN A 49 -10.55 -7.21 -6.69
N VAL A 50 -11.40 -8.00 -6.02
CA VAL A 50 -11.07 -9.38 -5.64
C VAL A 50 -11.58 -10.31 -6.72
N ARG A 51 -10.68 -11.11 -7.28
CA ARG A 51 -11.00 -12.10 -8.30
C ARG A 51 -10.56 -13.47 -7.81
N ALA A 52 -11.40 -14.47 -8.02
CA ALA A 52 -11.08 -15.84 -7.67
C ALA A 52 -10.84 -16.65 -8.95
N PRO A 53 -9.80 -17.51 -9.00
CA PRO A 53 -8.79 -17.67 -7.97
C PRO A 53 -7.82 -16.48 -7.94
N LEU A 54 -7.14 -16.30 -6.80
CA LEU A 54 -6.12 -15.26 -6.68
C LEU A 54 -4.94 -15.58 -7.59
N GLY A 55 -4.34 -14.53 -8.13
CA GLY A 55 -3.13 -14.67 -8.92
C GLY A 55 -1.92 -14.99 -8.05
N PHE A 56 -0.83 -15.38 -8.71
CA PHE A 56 0.43 -15.67 -8.02
C PHE A 56 0.93 -14.42 -7.31
N GLY A 57 1.28 -14.56 -6.05
CA GLY A 57 1.77 -13.45 -5.24
C GLY A 57 0.68 -12.59 -4.63
N GLU A 58 -0.59 -12.84 -4.92
CA GLU A 58 -1.70 -12.11 -4.33
C GLU A 58 -2.13 -12.74 -3.02
N ALA A 59 -2.60 -11.90 -2.08
CA ALA A 59 -3.08 -12.37 -0.78
C ALA A 59 -4.28 -11.53 -0.34
N LEU A 60 -5.27 -12.20 0.24
CA LEU A 60 -6.44 -11.52 0.78
C LEU A 60 -6.07 -10.74 2.05
N VAL A 61 -6.62 -9.54 2.16
CA VAL A 61 -6.55 -8.75 3.39
C VAL A 61 -7.82 -9.05 4.18
N THR A 62 -7.78 -10.11 5.00
CA THR A 62 -8.96 -10.54 5.74
C THR A 62 -9.32 -9.57 6.86
N ASP A 63 -8.33 -8.94 7.48
CA ASP A 63 -8.54 -7.94 8.54
C ASP A 63 -8.63 -6.54 7.94
N TRP A 64 -9.50 -6.39 6.96
CA TRP A 64 -9.58 -5.15 6.21
C TRP A 64 -10.12 -3.97 7.04
N GLN A 65 -10.96 -4.22 8.03
CA GLN A 65 -11.49 -3.14 8.87
C GLN A 65 -10.42 -2.50 9.76
N PRO A 66 -9.63 -3.27 10.55
CA PRO A 66 -8.51 -2.68 11.30
C PRO A 66 -7.47 -2.01 10.40
N ALA A 67 -7.31 -2.52 9.19
CA ALA A 67 -6.38 -1.92 8.22
C ALA A 67 -6.91 -0.60 7.64
N GLY A 68 -8.10 -0.16 8.02
CA GLY A 68 -8.67 1.09 7.54
C GLY A 68 -9.30 1.02 6.17
N LEU A 69 -9.49 -0.18 5.63
CA LEU A 69 -10.10 -0.38 4.32
C LEU A 69 -11.61 -0.43 4.44
N ILE A 70 -12.32 -0.08 3.36
CA ILE A 70 -13.78 -0.02 3.38
C ILE A 70 -14.41 -1.35 2.99
N LYS A 71 -13.65 -2.27 2.46
CA LYS A 71 -14.14 -3.61 2.10
C LYS A 71 -12.98 -4.57 1.93
N LEU A 72 -13.31 -5.86 1.81
CA LEU A 72 -12.34 -6.91 1.56
C LEU A 72 -11.47 -6.53 0.36
N SER A 73 -10.18 -6.70 0.52
CA SER A 73 -9.19 -6.27 -0.46
C SER A 73 -8.12 -7.34 -0.64
N VAL A 74 -7.29 -7.15 -1.67
CA VAL A 74 -6.22 -8.07 -2.02
C VAL A 74 -4.91 -7.29 -2.08
N LEU A 75 -3.85 -7.85 -1.48
CA LEU A 75 -2.49 -7.39 -1.71
C LEU A 75 -2.03 -7.88 -3.08
N LYS A 76 -1.51 -6.98 -3.88
CA LYS A 76 -0.98 -7.32 -5.20
C LYS A 76 0.53 -7.22 -5.19
N PRO A 77 1.25 -8.09 -5.93
CA PRO A 77 2.71 -8.06 -5.99
C PRO A 77 3.20 -6.92 -6.89
N VAL A 78 2.71 -5.73 -6.65
CA VAL A 78 3.11 -4.51 -7.36
C VAL A 78 3.67 -3.56 -6.32
N PHE A 79 4.94 -3.20 -6.48
CA PHE A 79 5.68 -2.38 -5.53
C PHE A 79 5.98 -1.02 -6.14
N ALA A 80 6.06 -0.01 -5.30
CA ALA A 80 6.50 1.31 -5.71
C ALA A 80 7.30 1.96 -4.60
N THR A 81 8.21 2.84 -4.98
CA THR A 81 8.95 3.67 -4.04
C THR A 81 8.34 5.06 -4.07
N ILE A 82 7.82 5.49 -2.92
CA ILE A 82 7.07 6.75 -2.79
C ILE A 82 7.81 7.65 -1.80
N GLU A 83 7.98 8.92 -2.13
CA GLU A 83 8.50 9.88 -1.17
C GLU A 83 7.54 10.05 -0.01
N GLN A 84 8.05 10.06 1.22
CA GLN A 84 7.22 10.13 2.42
C GLN A 84 6.30 11.36 2.43
N ARG A 85 6.78 12.49 1.88
CA ARG A 85 5.98 13.71 1.81
C ARG A 85 4.73 13.57 0.94
N LEU A 86 4.66 12.55 0.09
CA LEU A 86 3.52 12.32 -0.78
C LEU A 86 2.45 11.45 -0.14
N VAL A 87 2.71 10.88 1.02
CA VAL A 87 1.69 10.11 1.77
C VAL A 87 0.58 11.07 2.17
N VAL A 88 -0.65 10.72 1.77
CA VAL A 88 -1.81 11.55 2.09
C VAL A 88 -2.17 11.40 3.56
N ARG A 89 -2.26 10.15 4.03
CA ARG A 89 -2.51 9.84 5.44
C ARG A 89 -2.33 8.35 5.70
N THR A 90 -2.11 8.00 6.96
CA THR A 90 -2.15 6.62 7.43
C THR A 90 -3.60 6.25 7.70
N ILE A 91 -4.07 5.15 7.16
CA ILE A 91 -5.46 4.72 7.31
C ILE A 91 -5.62 3.46 8.15
N GLY A 92 -4.52 2.75 8.47
CA GLY A 92 -4.60 1.57 9.30
C GLY A 92 -3.25 0.91 9.49
N VAL A 93 -3.29 -0.24 10.12
CA VAL A 93 -2.10 -1.04 10.43
C VAL A 93 -2.29 -2.50 10.05
#